data_3e702115a5e1c94ff5bd3b0f0fa0b6d5
#
_entry.id   3e702115a5e1c94ff5bd3b0f0fa0b6d5
#
_cell.length_a   1.000
_cell.length_b   1.000
_cell.length_c   1.000
_cell.angle_alpha   90.00
_cell.angle_beta   90.00
_cell.angle_gamma   90.00
#
_symmetry.space_group_name_H-M   'P 1'
#
loop_
_entity.id
_entity.type
_entity.pdbx_description
1 polymer ?
#
loop_
_entity_poly.entity_id
_entity_poly.type
_entity_poly.pdbx_seq_one_letter_code
_entity_poly.pdbx_strand_id
1 'polypeptide(L)'
;MSGGRPGWGQEDNAASAPGRPLRIATVITRLEGGSAVLALRGARAMDGGAFVSTIVTGSRDGLLDAEAAGLEVIVDPVLRERIAPVSDLLAVRRLEMMFRERNFDVVHTHCAKAGAVGRLAARRAGTPRIVHTFHGFPFHEFQSAARRQAYVSIERRLGRITDVALCVGAGVAAEAIRRELIAPQRVRTIGVAVDGPGRIRASMSAGTPEARLRARVALGLPAGATVVGVVGRLTYQKAPEDFLTAMRALGRPGVIGVWVGGGELAERVGRRVRELGVRVVLAGQRSDVLDVLPAFDIFVMPSRYEGLPTAIVEAMICGIPVVATAVNAVSDIVIPGETGLLVPPHRPELLAAAVRYLLDSPAVAARLAAAASARVDHRYGALELRTALAAAYSPAIAAAELSPVTVDPW
;
A
#
# COMPACT_ATOMS: atom_id res chain seq x y z
N MET A 1 28.46 41.84 -14.46
CA MET A 1 28.76 40.69 -15.36
C MET A 1 27.83 39.55 -14.98
N SER A 2 26.80 39.41 -15.77
CA SER A 2 25.69 38.49 -15.57
C SER A 2 26.04 37.13 -16.17
N GLY A 3 26.19 36.14 -15.31
CA GLY A 3 26.32 34.73 -15.72
C GLY A 3 24.96 34.05 -15.73
N GLY A 4 24.27 34.07 -16.89
CA GLY A 4 23.03 33.34 -17.10
C GLY A 4 23.25 31.84 -17.01
N ARG A 5 22.41 31.15 -16.22
CA ARG A 5 22.28 29.70 -16.26
C ARG A 5 21.50 29.30 -17.51
N PRO A 6 21.91 28.28 -18.25
CA PRO A 6 21.18 27.83 -19.43
C PRO A 6 19.81 27.24 -19.07
N GLY A 7 18.85 27.49 -19.97
CA GLY A 7 17.45 27.14 -19.84
C GLY A 7 17.19 25.63 -19.79
N TRP A 8 16.16 25.30 -19.08
CA TRP A 8 15.54 23.98 -19.00
C TRP A 8 14.73 23.71 -20.27
N GLY A 9 15.35 23.07 -21.22
CA GLY A 9 14.73 22.76 -22.51
C GLY A 9 15.65 21.95 -23.41
N GLN A 10 16.26 20.90 -22.89
CA GLN A 10 16.78 19.82 -23.72
C GLN A 10 16.32 18.51 -23.14
N GLU A 11 15.56 17.77 -23.94
CA GLU A 11 15.29 16.37 -23.81
C GLU A 11 16.62 15.63 -23.75
N ASP A 12 17.13 15.39 -22.53
CA ASP A 12 18.23 14.47 -22.33
C ASP A 12 17.72 13.07 -22.62
N ASN A 13 17.76 12.75 -23.89
CA ASN A 13 17.69 11.43 -24.48
C ASN A 13 18.94 10.66 -24.07
N ALA A 14 19.04 10.25 -22.80
CA ALA A 14 19.88 9.11 -22.43
C ALA A 14 19.17 7.86 -22.98
N ALA A 15 19.15 7.74 -24.30
CA ALA A 15 18.74 6.55 -25.01
C ALA A 15 19.66 5.42 -24.52
N SER A 16 19.09 4.49 -23.73
CA SER A 16 19.67 3.16 -23.56
C SER A 16 19.96 2.63 -24.97
N ALA A 17 21.13 2.00 -25.13
CA ALA A 17 21.51 1.39 -26.40
C ALA A 17 20.34 0.51 -26.88
N PRO A 18 19.92 0.60 -28.16
CA PRO A 18 18.76 -0.13 -28.63
C PRO A 18 19.02 -1.63 -28.42
N GLY A 19 18.24 -2.28 -27.57
CA GLY A 19 18.19 -3.73 -27.46
C GLY A 19 18.38 -4.37 -26.09
N ARG A 20 18.77 -3.66 -25.01
CA ARG A 20 18.85 -4.29 -23.68
C ARG A 20 17.68 -3.88 -22.77
N PRO A 21 17.18 -4.81 -21.92
CA PRO A 21 16.18 -4.44 -20.92
C PRO A 21 16.75 -3.46 -19.88
N LEU A 22 15.89 -2.53 -19.40
CA LEU A 22 16.22 -1.64 -18.30
C LEU A 22 16.32 -2.40 -16.99
N ARG A 23 17.39 -2.17 -16.24
CA ARG A 23 17.66 -2.78 -14.94
C ARG A 23 17.07 -1.92 -13.82
N ILE A 24 16.16 -2.48 -13.05
CA ILE A 24 15.44 -1.79 -11.98
C ILE A 24 15.86 -2.35 -10.63
N ALA A 25 16.28 -1.49 -9.71
CA ALA A 25 16.41 -1.83 -8.31
C ALA A 25 15.20 -1.33 -7.53
N THR A 26 14.37 -2.24 -7.01
CA THR A 26 13.29 -1.93 -6.09
C THR A 26 13.79 -2.03 -4.65
N VAL A 27 13.90 -0.88 -3.97
CA VAL A 27 14.56 -0.78 -2.66
C VAL A 27 13.55 -0.61 -1.53
N ILE A 28 13.54 -1.55 -0.59
CA ILE A 28 12.66 -1.53 0.59
C ILE A 28 13.37 -2.13 1.81
N THR A 29 13.08 -1.66 3.03
CA THR A 29 13.77 -2.14 4.24
C THR A 29 13.40 -3.56 4.63
N ARG A 30 12.17 -3.99 4.38
CA ARG A 30 11.66 -5.34 4.66
C ARG A 30 10.50 -5.70 3.73
N LEU A 31 10.30 -6.98 3.48
CA LEU A 31 9.23 -7.50 2.61
C LEU A 31 8.01 -7.95 3.44
N GLU A 32 7.49 -7.04 4.28
CA GLU A 32 6.31 -7.26 5.12
C GLU A 32 5.32 -6.08 5.06
N GLY A 33 4.03 -6.40 5.14
CA GLY A 33 2.94 -5.42 5.15
C GLY A 33 2.59 -4.84 3.78
N GLY A 34 1.59 -3.96 3.74
CA GLY A 34 1.00 -3.47 2.49
C GLY A 34 1.95 -2.75 1.55
N SER A 35 2.94 -2.00 2.06
CA SER A 35 3.95 -1.35 1.23
C SER A 35 4.88 -2.35 0.54
N ALA A 36 5.22 -3.45 1.23
CA ALA A 36 6.03 -4.51 0.66
C ALA A 36 5.25 -5.29 -0.40
N VAL A 37 3.98 -5.55 -0.15
CA VAL A 37 3.09 -6.18 -1.14
C VAL A 37 3.04 -5.37 -2.43
N LEU A 38 2.89 -4.05 -2.35
CA LEU A 38 2.89 -3.20 -3.54
C LEU A 38 4.26 -3.17 -4.24
N ALA A 39 5.37 -3.08 -3.47
CA ALA A 39 6.72 -3.12 -4.01
C ALA A 39 6.99 -4.42 -4.78
N LEU A 40 6.63 -5.56 -4.17
CA LEU A 40 6.80 -6.89 -4.77
C LEU A 40 5.93 -7.06 -6.02
N ARG A 41 4.65 -6.70 -5.95
CA ARG A 41 3.73 -6.76 -7.10
C ARG A 41 4.19 -5.86 -8.24
N GLY A 42 4.69 -4.65 -7.90
CA GLY A 42 5.27 -3.73 -8.88
C GLY A 42 6.52 -4.33 -9.55
N ALA A 43 7.43 -4.89 -8.78
CA ALA A 43 8.63 -5.53 -9.32
C ALA A 43 8.26 -6.72 -10.24
N ARG A 44 7.32 -7.57 -9.83
CA ARG A 44 6.81 -8.68 -10.66
C ARG A 44 6.13 -8.20 -11.95
N ALA A 45 5.31 -7.17 -11.86
CA ALA A 45 4.63 -6.60 -13.03
C ALA A 45 5.62 -6.02 -14.03
N MET A 46 6.78 -5.57 -13.57
CA MET A 46 7.83 -4.98 -14.40
C MET A 46 8.91 -5.98 -14.82
N ASP A 47 8.93 -7.20 -14.27
CA ASP A 47 9.92 -8.19 -14.66
C ASP A 47 9.55 -8.87 -15.98
N GLY A 48 10.49 -8.91 -16.91
CA GLY A 48 10.33 -9.45 -18.26
C GLY A 48 10.15 -8.38 -19.34
N GLY A 49 10.35 -8.79 -20.60
CA GLY A 49 10.29 -7.91 -21.76
C GLY A 49 11.38 -6.82 -21.73
N ALA A 50 10.94 -5.58 -21.71
CA ALA A 50 11.84 -4.42 -21.70
C ALA A 50 12.50 -4.12 -20.32
N PHE A 51 12.18 -4.89 -19.26
CA PHE A 51 12.61 -4.60 -17.89
C PHE A 51 13.15 -5.85 -17.18
N VAL A 52 14.13 -5.66 -16.31
CA VAL A 52 14.64 -6.69 -15.37
C VAL A 52 14.61 -6.11 -13.98
N SER A 53 13.86 -6.74 -13.08
CA SER A 53 13.62 -6.25 -11.72
C SER A 53 14.45 -7.02 -10.70
N THR A 54 15.13 -6.28 -9.81
CA THR A 54 15.86 -6.81 -8.66
C THR A 54 15.29 -6.17 -7.39
N ILE A 55 14.96 -6.98 -6.39
CA ILE A 55 14.59 -6.49 -5.06
C ILE A 55 15.85 -6.27 -4.22
N VAL A 56 15.96 -5.11 -3.59
CA VAL A 56 17.02 -4.79 -2.61
C VAL A 56 16.37 -4.55 -1.25
N THR A 57 16.63 -5.41 -0.28
CA THR A 57 15.99 -5.37 1.04
C THR A 57 16.98 -5.49 2.19
N GLY A 58 16.59 -5.03 3.37
CA GLY A 58 17.41 -5.12 4.60
C GLY A 58 17.11 -6.35 5.46
N SER A 59 16.02 -7.07 5.18
CA SER A 59 15.56 -8.22 5.96
C SER A 59 15.32 -9.43 5.06
N ARG A 60 15.45 -10.62 5.65
CA ARG A 60 15.07 -11.89 5.03
C ARG A 60 13.58 -12.21 5.18
N ASP A 61 12.86 -11.43 5.99
CA ASP A 61 11.43 -11.64 6.19
C ASP A 61 10.67 -11.39 4.87
N GLY A 62 9.74 -12.25 4.51
CA GLY A 62 9.03 -12.22 3.23
C GLY A 62 9.85 -12.67 2.00
N LEU A 63 11.08 -13.16 2.20
CA LEU A 63 11.97 -13.57 1.10
C LEU A 63 11.37 -14.69 0.24
N LEU A 64 10.62 -15.60 0.87
CA LEU A 64 9.95 -16.71 0.17
C LEU A 64 8.95 -16.21 -0.87
N ASP A 65 8.24 -15.13 -0.61
CA ASP A 65 7.29 -14.55 -1.57
C ASP A 65 8.02 -13.96 -2.78
N ALA A 66 9.18 -13.31 -2.57
CA ALA A 66 9.98 -12.76 -3.65
C ALA A 66 10.66 -13.84 -4.50
N GLU A 67 11.19 -14.89 -3.86
CA GLU A 67 11.79 -16.05 -4.53
C GLU A 67 10.76 -16.85 -5.32
N ALA A 68 9.57 -17.08 -4.73
CA ALA A 68 8.45 -17.72 -5.42
C ALA A 68 7.95 -16.91 -6.63
N ALA A 69 8.21 -15.59 -6.63
CA ALA A 69 7.94 -14.72 -7.75
C ALA A 69 8.96 -14.83 -8.90
N GLY A 70 10.07 -15.53 -8.70
CA GLY A 70 11.18 -15.63 -9.67
C GLY A 70 12.06 -14.38 -9.75
N LEU A 71 11.91 -13.43 -8.82
CA LEU A 71 12.71 -12.21 -8.80
C LEU A 71 14.08 -12.42 -8.15
N GLU A 72 15.09 -11.72 -8.67
CA GLU A 72 16.38 -11.61 -7.96
C GLU A 72 16.20 -10.78 -6.68
N VAL A 73 16.68 -11.31 -5.54
CA VAL A 73 16.64 -10.63 -4.26
C VAL A 73 18.03 -10.45 -3.68
N ILE A 74 18.39 -9.21 -3.39
CA ILE A 74 19.65 -8.84 -2.72
C ILE A 74 19.31 -8.38 -1.30
N VAL A 75 19.89 -9.06 -0.30
CA VAL A 75 19.72 -8.70 1.11
C VAL A 75 20.93 -7.95 1.63
N ASP A 76 20.77 -6.69 2.00
CA ASP A 76 21.78 -5.91 2.71
C ASP A 76 21.35 -5.63 4.15
N PRO A 77 21.90 -6.36 5.15
CA PRO A 77 21.45 -6.25 6.55
C PRO A 77 21.76 -4.89 7.19
N VAL A 78 22.49 -4.01 6.51
CA VAL A 78 22.74 -2.63 6.96
C VAL A 78 21.55 -1.72 6.66
N LEU A 79 20.72 -2.06 5.67
CA LEU A 79 19.48 -1.34 5.34
C LEU A 79 18.37 -1.66 6.36
N ARG A 80 18.53 -1.17 7.60
CA ARG A 80 17.61 -1.42 8.71
C ARG A 80 16.45 -0.43 8.73
N GLU A 81 15.32 -0.82 9.32
CA GLU A 81 14.14 0.04 9.46
C GLU A 81 14.38 1.19 10.46
N ARG A 82 15.07 0.90 11.57
CA ARG A 82 15.36 1.90 12.61
C ARG A 82 16.37 2.94 12.11
N ILE A 83 16.16 4.21 12.51
CA ILE A 83 17.11 5.29 12.23
C ILE A 83 18.36 5.07 13.07
N ALA A 84 19.52 4.94 12.42
CA ALA A 84 20.83 4.77 13.04
C ALA A 84 21.87 5.49 12.16
N PRO A 85 22.26 6.75 12.47
CA PRO A 85 23.01 7.62 11.56
C PRO A 85 24.28 7.00 10.97
N VAL A 86 25.08 6.30 11.78
CA VAL A 86 26.30 5.63 11.32
C VAL A 86 25.98 4.47 10.37
N SER A 87 25.02 3.62 10.77
CA SER A 87 24.57 2.50 9.95
C SER A 87 23.92 3.00 8.66
N ASP A 88 23.20 4.14 8.71
CA ASP A 88 22.55 4.74 7.55
C ASP A 88 23.58 5.26 6.53
N LEU A 89 24.64 5.89 7.01
CA LEU A 89 25.73 6.33 6.14
C LEU A 89 26.45 5.14 5.48
N LEU A 90 26.66 4.05 6.24
CA LEU A 90 27.21 2.82 5.71
C LEU A 90 26.29 2.20 4.66
N ALA A 91 24.97 2.16 4.92
CA ALA A 91 24.00 1.68 3.96
C ALA A 91 23.99 2.51 2.66
N VAL A 92 24.08 3.84 2.75
CA VAL A 92 24.22 4.71 1.55
C VAL A 92 25.44 4.32 0.73
N ARG A 93 26.61 4.14 1.37
CA ARG A 93 27.85 3.78 0.66
C ARG A 93 27.78 2.39 0.01
N ARG A 94 27.24 1.40 0.71
CA ARG A 94 27.09 0.03 0.18
C ARG A 94 26.12 -0.01 -1.00
N LEU A 95 24.97 0.64 -0.87
CA LEU A 95 24.01 0.75 -1.96
C LEU A 95 24.57 1.55 -3.15
N GLU A 96 25.34 2.62 -2.90
CA GLU A 96 26.02 3.38 -3.96
C GLU A 96 26.96 2.48 -4.78
N MET A 97 27.83 1.68 -4.12
CA MET A 97 28.71 0.73 -4.79
C MET A 97 27.92 -0.32 -5.58
N MET A 98 26.90 -0.93 -4.95
CA MET A 98 26.04 -1.92 -5.59
C MET A 98 25.34 -1.35 -6.83
N PHE A 99 24.83 -0.12 -6.75
CA PHE A 99 24.11 0.49 -7.89
C PHE A 99 25.07 0.77 -9.06
N ARG A 100 26.32 1.17 -8.79
CA ARG A 100 27.35 1.32 -9.82
C ARG A 100 27.77 -0.02 -10.44
N GLU A 101 28.08 -1.01 -9.62
CA GLU A 101 28.53 -2.33 -10.07
C GLU A 101 27.47 -3.04 -10.91
N ARG A 102 26.22 -2.93 -10.49
CA ARG A 102 25.08 -3.56 -11.17
C ARG A 102 24.55 -2.75 -12.35
N ASN A 103 25.00 -1.50 -12.54
CA ASN A 103 24.52 -0.60 -13.60
C ASN A 103 22.98 -0.51 -13.69
N PHE A 104 22.33 -0.20 -12.57
CA PHE A 104 20.90 0.01 -12.55
C PHE A 104 20.51 1.30 -13.29
N ASP A 105 19.57 1.20 -14.22
CA ASP A 105 19.01 2.31 -14.97
C ASP A 105 17.98 3.08 -14.16
N VAL A 106 17.24 2.34 -13.29
CA VAL A 106 16.20 2.88 -12.41
C VAL A 106 16.43 2.40 -10.98
N VAL A 107 16.41 3.32 -10.04
CA VAL A 107 16.30 3.00 -8.61
C VAL A 107 14.94 3.46 -8.11
N HIS A 108 14.07 2.52 -7.78
CA HIS A 108 12.76 2.76 -7.25
C HIS A 108 12.72 2.44 -5.75
N THR A 109 12.50 3.45 -4.93
CA THR A 109 12.55 3.32 -3.46
C THR A 109 11.15 3.37 -2.84
N HIS A 110 10.94 2.59 -1.77
CA HIS A 110 9.68 2.51 -1.05
C HIS A 110 9.87 2.85 0.43
N CYS A 111 8.87 3.49 1.05
CA CYS A 111 8.87 3.90 2.46
C CYS A 111 9.97 4.94 2.81
N ALA A 112 9.84 5.57 3.99
CA ALA A 112 10.68 6.72 4.36
C ALA A 112 12.16 6.38 4.48
N LYS A 113 12.51 5.26 5.15
CA LYS A 113 13.89 4.90 5.44
C LYS A 113 14.65 4.43 4.20
N ALA A 114 14.12 3.43 3.48
CA ALA A 114 14.71 2.98 2.23
C ALA A 114 14.67 4.11 1.18
N GLY A 115 13.62 4.95 1.23
CA GLY A 115 13.51 6.16 0.43
C GLY A 115 14.65 7.14 0.65
N ALA A 116 15.01 7.42 1.90
CA ALA A 116 16.10 8.36 2.19
C ALA A 116 17.47 7.79 1.79
N VAL A 117 17.78 6.57 2.23
CA VAL A 117 19.07 5.92 1.99
C VAL A 117 19.25 5.59 0.51
N GLY A 118 18.22 5.00 -0.14
CA GLY A 118 18.27 4.58 -1.54
C GLY A 118 18.36 5.75 -2.52
N ARG A 119 17.58 6.83 -2.32
CA ARG A 119 17.64 8.02 -3.19
C ARG A 119 19.01 8.71 -3.11
N LEU A 120 19.60 8.82 -1.90
CA LEU A 120 20.95 9.38 -1.74
C LEU A 120 22.02 8.50 -2.40
N ALA A 121 21.93 7.18 -2.24
CA ALA A 121 22.84 6.23 -2.88
C ALA A 121 22.72 6.29 -4.42
N ALA A 122 21.50 6.28 -4.95
CA ALA A 122 21.24 6.37 -6.38
C ALA A 122 21.79 7.67 -7.00
N ARG A 123 21.58 8.81 -6.32
CA ARG A 123 22.14 10.10 -6.76
C ARG A 123 23.66 10.09 -6.81
N ARG A 124 24.32 9.48 -5.80
CA ARG A 124 25.78 9.34 -5.76
C ARG A 124 26.30 8.34 -6.79
N ALA A 125 25.57 7.27 -7.04
CA ALA A 125 25.89 6.29 -8.05
C ALA A 125 25.76 6.83 -9.49
N GLY A 126 25.08 7.97 -9.68
CA GLY A 126 24.80 8.51 -11.01
C GLY A 126 23.66 7.74 -11.71
N THR A 127 22.77 7.08 -10.95
CA THR A 127 21.62 6.36 -11.54
C THR A 127 20.78 7.30 -12.41
N PRO A 128 20.47 6.92 -13.67
CA PRO A 128 19.79 7.78 -14.61
C PRO A 128 18.39 8.20 -14.17
N ARG A 129 17.64 7.29 -13.48
CA ARG A 129 16.26 7.53 -13.07
C ARG A 129 16.04 7.16 -11.61
N ILE A 130 15.58 8.12 -10.80
CA ILE A 130 15.29 7.93 -9.38
C ILE A 130 13.79 8.11 -9.15
N VAL A 131 13.12 7.03 -8.76
CA VAL A 131 11.69 6.98 -8.48
C VAL A 131 11.46 6.70 -7.00
N HIS A 132 10.44 7.31 -6.40
CA HIS A 132 10.05 7.06 -5.03
C HIS A 132 8.55 6.88 -4.90
N THR A 133 8.11 5.82 -4.20
CA THR A 133 6.69 5.64 -3.86
C THR A 133 6.41 6.07 -2.43
N PHE A 134 5.53 7.06 -2.29
CA PHE A 134 4.90 7.42 -1.03
C PHE A 134 3.72 6.50 -0.75
N HIS A 135 3.88 5.59 0.24
CA HIS A 135 2.81 4.72 0.76
C HIS A 135 2.00 5.39 1.87
N GLY A 136 2.28 6.62 2.18
CA GLY A 136 1.90 7.46 3.29
C GLY A 136 3.16 8.18 3.77
N PHE A 137 3.04 8.95 4.83
CA PHE A 137 4.14 9.77 5.30
C PHE A 137 4.63 9.32 6.68
N PRO A 138 5.94 9.48 6.99
CA PRO A 138 6.47 9.19 8.33
C PRO A 138 6.08 10.27 9.35
N PHE A 139 5.34 11.29 8.92
CA PHE A 139 4.85 12.39 9.74
C PHE A 139 3.31 12.40 9.77
N HIS A 140 2.74 12.65 10.92
CA HIS A 140 1.30 12.74 11.15
C HIS A 140 0.99 13.73 12.28
N GLU A 141 -0.26 14.11 12.42
CA GLU A 141 -0.70 15.15 13.39
C GLU A 141 -0.47 14.77 14.86
N PHE A 142 -0.39 13.48 15.17
CA PHE A 142 -0.15 12.96 16.53
C PHE A 142 1.32 12.98 16.96
N GLN A 143 2.22 13.52 16.14
CA GLN A 143 3.63 13.73 16.47
C GLN A 143 3.90 15.17 16.94
N SER A 144 5.00 15.37 17.68
CA SER A 144 5.46 16.73 17.98
C SER A 144 5.74 17.55 16.71
N ALA A 145 5.45 18.84 16.75
CA ALA A 145 5.64 19.74 15.61
C ALA A 145 7.10 19.72 15.11
N ALA A 146 8.08 19.69 16.03
CA ALA A 146 9.50 19.62 15.69
C ALA A 146 9.86 18.35 14.90
N ARG A 147 9.40 17.18 15.37
CA ARG A 147 9.63 15.90 14.67
C ARG A 147 8.99 15.89 13.30
N ARG A 148 7.75 16.36 13.20
CA ARG A 148 7.04 16.48 11.92
C ARG A 148 7.79 17.38 10.94
N GLN A 149 8.23 18.56 11.40
CA GLN A 149 8.98 19.50 10.56
C GLN A 149 10.33 18.94 10.12
N ALA A 150 11.02 18.17 10.96
CA ALA A 150 12.25 17.50 10.59
C ALA A 150 12.04 16.51 9.43
N TYR A 151 10.99 15.66 9.50
CA TYR A 151 10.65 14.75 8.41
C TYR A 151 10.30 15.48 7.11
N VAL A 152 9.48 16.52 7.18
CA VAL A 152 9.11 17.35 6.01
C VAL A 152 10.36 17.97 5.38
N SER A 153 11.28 18.50 6.19
CA SER A 153 12.52 19.12 5.70
C SER A 153 13.46 18.11 5.02
N ILE A 154 13.52 16.88 5.54
CA ILE A 154 14.28 15.79 4.91
C ILE A 154 13.64 15.42 3.57
N GLU A 155 12.33 15.18 3.54
CA GLU A 155 11.63 14.81 2.31
C GLU A 155 11.70 15.91 1.23
N ARG A 156 11.60 17.18 1.58
CA ARG A 156 11.83 18.30 0.65
C ARG A 156 13.21 18.27 -0.01
N ARG A 157 14.27 17.94 0.77
CA ARG A 157 15.64 17.81 0.23
C ARG A 157 15.75 16.60 -0.71
N LEU A 158 15.17 15.48 -0.32
CA LEU A 158 15.15 14.25 -1.13
C LEU A 158 14.31 14.43 -2.41
N GLY A 159 13.22 15.20 -2.36
CA GLY A 159 12.40 15.52 -3.53
C GLY A 159 13.16 16.25 -4.63
N ARG A 160 14.22 17.00 -4.29
CA ARG A 160 15.06 17.68 -5.29
C ARG A 160 15.85 16.71 -6.17
N ILE A 161 16.18 15.54 -5.64
CA ILE A 161 16.94 14.47 -6.31
C ILE A 161 16.05 13.32 -6.78
N THR A 162 14.73 13.46 -6.70
CA THR A 162 13.75 12.46 -7.13
C THR A 162 13.15 12.88 -8.47
N ASP A 163 13.24 12.05 -9.50
CA ASP A 163 12.71 12.37 -10.84
C ASP A 163 11.19 12.19 -10.91
N VAL A 164 10.66 11.13 -10.28
CA VAL A 164 9.23 10.87 -10.18
C VAL A 164 8.87 10.43 -8.76
N ALA A 165 7.83 11.06 -8.20
CA ALA A 165 7.17 10.59 -7.00
C ALA A 165 5.85 9.90 -7.37
N LEU A 166 5.73 8.64 -7.00
CA LEU A 166 4.50 7.87 -7.09
C LEU A 166 3.75 7.96 -5.76
N CYS A 167 2.49 8.31 -5.81
CA CYS A 167 1.63 8.40 -4.61
C CYS A 167 0.52 7.36 -4.73
N VAL A 168 0.31 6.59 -3.68
CA VAL A 168 -0.69 5.49 -3.68
C VAL A 168 -2.14 5.96 -3.64
N GLY A 169 -2.39 7.24 -3.90
CA GLY A 169 -3.73 7.83 -3.97
C GLY A 169 -3.65 9.35 -4.11
N ALA A 170 -4.76 9.97 -4.48
CA ALA A 170 -4.85 11.42 -4.69
C ALA A 170 -4.65 12.20 -3.39
N GLY A 171 -5.14 11.69 -2.25
CA GLY A 171 -4.92 12.31 -0.94
C GLY A 171 -3.43 12.36 -0.55
N VAL A 172 -2.66 11.30 -0.87
CA VAL A 172 -1.20 11.28 -0.65
C VAL A 172 -0.50 12.26 -1.60
N ALA A 173 -0.92 12.33 -2.87
CA ALA A 173 -0.38 13.26 -3.84
C ALA A 173 -0.63 14.71 -3.45
N ALA A 174 -1.87 15.04 -3.05
CA ALA A 174 -2.24 16.37 -2.58
C ALA A 174 -1.41 16.80 -1.36
N GLU A 175 -1.19 15.91 -0.39
CA GLU A 175 -0.36 16.20 0.79
C GLU A 175 1.11 16.41 0.42
N ALA A 176 1.67 15.60 -0.52
CA ALA A 176 3.04 15.78 -1.02
C ALA A 176 3.23 17.16 -1.67
N ILE A 177 2.25 17.59 -2.49
CA ILE A 177 2.26 18.89 -3.18
C ILE A 177 2.06 20.02 -2.16
N ARG A 178 1.05 19.93 -1.29
CA ARG A 178 0.75 20.93 -0.27
C ARG A 178 1.93 21.22 0.66
N ARG A 179 2.71 20.19 0.96
CA ARG A 179 3.93 20.32 1.77
C ARG A 179 5.18 20.61 0.97
N GLU A 180 5.06 20.80 -0.33
CA GLU A 180 6.20 21.08 -1.22
C GLU A 180 7.32 20.03 -1.10
N LEU A 181 6.96 18.75 -0.92
CA LEU A 181 7.95 17.68 -0.81
C LEU A 181 8.65 17.43 -2.13
N ILE A 182 7.95 17.64 -3.23
CA ILE A 182 8.44 17.51 -4.61
C ILE A 182 7.62 18.43 -5.52
N ALA A 183 8.19 18.81 -6.66
CA ALA A 183 7.50 19.64 -7.66
C ALA A 183 6.26 18.92 -8.22
N PRO A 184 5.10 19.60 -8.37
CA PRO A 184 3.84 18.98 -8.79
C PRO A 184 3.94 18.19 -10.09
N GLN A 185 4.75 18.67 -11.05
CA GLN A 185 4.95 18.03 -12.36
C GLN A 185 5.60 16.64 -12.27
N ARG A 186 6.29 16.35 -11.18
CA ARG A 186 6.95 15.06 -10.90
C ARG A 186 6.08 14.10 -10.09
N VAL A 187 4.88 14.53 -9.66
CA VAL A 187 3.95 13.70 -8.90
C VAL A 187 3.05 12.92 -9.85
N ARG A 188 2.89 11.63 -9.58
CA ARG A 188 1.93 10.75 -10.26
C ARG A 188 1.19 9.93 -9.20
N THR A 189 -0.08 9.65 -9.44
CA THR A 189 -0.84 8.71 -8.61
C THR A 189 -0.78 7.32 -9.20
N ILE A 190 -0.64 6.32 -8.33
CA ILE A 190 -0.74 4.91 -8.69
C ILE A 190 -1.79 4.23 -7.80
N GLY A 191 -2.48 3.25 -8.36
CA GLY A 191 -3.32 2.35 -7.58
C GLY A 191 -2.48 1.32 -6.82
N VAL A 192 -3.10 0.68 -5.85
CA VAL A 192 -2.54 -0.51 -5.20
C VAL A 192 -3.01 -1.73 -5.98
N ALA A 193 -2.11 -2.42 -6.69
CA ALA A 193 -2.49 -3.67 -7.34
C ALA A 193 -2.90 -4.71 -6.30
N VAL A 194 -4.07 -5.26 -6.46
CA VAL A 194 -4.57 -6.42 -5.70
C VAL A 194 -4.37 -7.65 -6.57
N ASP A 195 -3.96 -8.78 -5.98
CA ASP A 195 -3.74 -10.02 -6.72
C ASP A 195 -4.97 -10.37 -7.55
N GLY A 196 -4.76 -10.28 -8.85
CA GLY A 196 -5.68 -10.49 -9.95
C GLY A 196 -7.18 -10.48 -9.64
N PRO A 197 -7.91 -9.47 -10.09
CA PRO A 197 -9.37 -9.44 -9.91
C PRO A 197 -10.05 -10.78 -10.27
N GLY A 198 -9.48 -11.53 -11.22
CA GLY A 198 -9.93 -12.87 -11.59
C GLY A 198 -9.73 -13.92 -10.49
N ARG A 199 -8.64 -13.90 -9.73
CA ARG A 199 -8.40 -14.84 -8.63
C ARG A 199 -9.31 -14.53 -7.45
N ILE A 200 -9.46 -13.26 -7.13
CA ILE A 200 -10.35 -12.80 -6.08
C ILE A 200 -11.80 -13.07 -6.47
N ARG A 201 -12.21 -12.81 -7.72
CA ARG A 201 -13.55 -13.17 -8.21
C ARG A 201 -13.78 -14.67 -8.33
N ALA A 202 -12.79 -15.45 -8.71
CA ALA A 202 -12.89 -16.91 -8.66
C ALA A 202 -12.98 -17.43 -7.21
N SER A 203 -12.30 -16.78 -6.27
CA SER A 203 -12.48 -16.98 -4.83
C SER A 203 -13.86 -16.48 -4.36
N MET A 204 -14.48 -15.51 -5.05
CA MET A 204 -15.79 -14.91 -4.78
C MET A 204 -16.96 -15.47 -5.59
N SER A 205 -16.76 -16.08 -6.74
CA SER A 205 -17.75 -17.03 -7.31
C SER A 205 -17.88 -18.27 -6.41
N ALA A 206 -16.94 -18.44 -5.48
CA ALA A 206 -17.07 -19.02 -4.16
C ALA A 206 -17.73 -18.08 -3.09
N GLY A 207 -18.38 -16.97 -3.41
CA GLY A 207 -19.40 -16.25 -2.59
C GLY A 207 -20.64 -17.07 -2.30
N THR A 208 -20.49 -18.36 -2.50
CA THR A 208 -21.40 -19.43 -2.09
C THR A 208 -21.46 -19.47 -0.56
N PRO A 209 -22.58 -19.85 0.00
CA PRO A 209 -22.72 -20.14 1.43
C PRO A 209 -21.58 -21.05 1.95
N GLU A 210 -21.07 -21.94 1.10
CA GLU A 210 -19.99 -22.88 1.44
C GLU A 210 -18.64 -22.18 1.64
N ALA A 211 -18.28 -21.20 0.82
CA ALA A 211 -17.02 -20.47 0.98
C ALA A 211 -17.09 -19.61 2.25
N ARG A 212 -18.22 -18.98 2.51
CA ARG A 212 -18.48 -18.23 3.74
C ARG A 212 -18.37 -19.13 4.98
N LEU A 213 -18.94 -20.34 4.90
CA LEU A 213 -18.86 -21.31 5.97
C LEU A 213 -17.41 -21.78 6.20
N ARG A 214 -16.67 -22.10 5.12
CA ARG A 214 -15.24 -22.46 5.23
C ARG A 214 -14.42 -21.37 5.90
N ALA A 215 -14.61 -20.12 5.47
CA ALA A 215 -13.92 -18.97 6.04
C ALA A 215 -14.24 -18.78 7.54
N ARG A 216 -15.49 -18.98 7.95
CA ARG A 216 -15.89 -18.94 9.37
C ARG A 216 -15.29 -20.07 10.17
N VAL A 217 -15.29 -21.28 9.65
CA VAL A 217 -14.62 -22.44 10.29
C VAL A 217 -13.12 -22.18 10.46
N ALA A 218 -12.45 -21.64 9.45
CA ALA A 218 -11.02 -21.31 9.50
C ALA A 218 -10.69 -20.23 10.55
N LEU A 219 -11.68 -19.42 10.92
CA LEU A 219 -11.58 -18.40 11.99
C LEU A 219 -12.16 -18.86 13.34
N GLY A 220 -12.63 -20.10 13.44
CA GLY A 220 -13.27 -20.65 14.67
C GLY A 220 -14.60 -19.96 15.00
N LEU A 221 -15.35 -19.50 14.01
CA LEU A 221 -16.58 -18.74 14.19
C LEU A 221 -17.83 -19.65 14.03
N PRO A 222 -18.93 -19.39 14.76
CA PRO A 222 -20.20 -20.03 14.50
C PRO A 222 -20.73 -19.71 13.10
N ALA A 223 -21.33 -20.69 12.41
CA ALA A 223 -21.86 -20.55 11.06
C ALA A 223 -22.87 -19.40 10.92
N GLY A 224 -23.72 -19.20 11.93
CA GLY A 224 -24.78 -18.16 11.95
C GLY A 224 -24.36 -16.81 12.55
N ALA A 225 -23.08 -16.61 12.92
CA ALA A 225 -22.63 -15.35 13.50
C ALA A 225 -22.65 -14.22 12.48
N THR A 226 -23.00 -13.01 12.92
CA THR A 226 -22.72 -11.79 12.17
C THR A 226 -21.32 -11.32 12.48
N VAL A 227 -20.48 -11.13 11.45
CA VAL A 227 -19.05 -10.87 11.60
C VAL A 227 -18.69 -9.45 11.15
N VAL A 228 -18.11 -8.69 12.07
CA VAL A 228 -17.51 -7.37 11.79
C VAL A 228 -16.00 -7.54 11.80
N GLY A 229 -15.37 -7.46 10.63
CA GLY A 229 -13.98 -7.82 10.44
C GLY A 229 -13.05 -6.65 10.17
N VAL A 230 -11.82 -6.76 10.66
CA VAL A 230 -10.68 -5.87 10.38
C VAL A 230 -9.52 -6.71 9.87
N VAL A 231 -8.83 -6.23 8.84
CA VAL A 231 -7.55 -6.79 8.39
C VAL A 231 -6.48 -5.72 8.53
N GLY A 232 -5.46 -5.99 9.33
CA GLY A 232 -4.37 -5.05 9.53
C GLY A 232 -3.51 -5.38 10.75
N ARG A 233 -2.31 -4.79 10.81
CA ARG A 233 -1.41 -4.98 11.93
C ARG A 233 -1.99 -4.41 13.23
N LEU A 234 -1.80 -5.07 14.35
CA LEU A 234 -2.13 -4.55 15.68
C LEU A 234 -1.10 -3.49 16.09
N THR A 235 -1.27 -2.26 15.60
CA THR A 235 -0.38 -1.12 15.80
C THR A 235 -1.18 0.12 16.19
N TYR A 236 -0.51 1.16 16.69
CA TYR A 236 -1.11 2.46 16.98
C TYR A 236 -1.83 3.04 15.75
N GLN A 237 -1.24 2.90 14.57
CA GLN A 237 -1.81 3.36 13.29
C GLN A 237 -3.21 2.80 13.05
N LYS A 238 -3.37 1.50 13.24
CA LYS A 238 -4.61 0.77 12.92
C LYS A 238 -5.70 0.87 13.97
N ALA A 239 -5.40 1.49 15.11
CA ALA A 239 -6.35 1.81 16.20
C ALA A 239 -7.20 0.61 16.69
N PRO A 240 -6.61 -0.51 17.12
CA PRO A 240 -7.38 -1.66 17.57
C PRO A 240 -8.25 -1.34 18.79
N GLU A 241 -7.83 -0.43 19.66
CA GLU A 241 -8.60 -0.01 20.84
C GLU A 241 -9.90 0.71 20.46
N ASP A 242 -9.87 1.52 19.38
CA ASP A 242 -11.07 2.19 18.86
C ASP A 242 -12.06 1.15 18.30
N PHE A 243 -11.55 0.09 17.64
CA PHE A 243 -12.38 -1.05 17.22
C PHE A 243 -13.02 -1.77 18.40
N LEU A 244 -12.27 -2.11 19.45
CA LEU A 244 -12.81 -2.77 20.63
C LEU A 244 -13.89 -1.91 21.31
N THR A 245 -13.67 -0.61 21.40
CA THR A 245 -14.63 0.35 21.97
C THR A 245 -15.88 0.44 21.11
N ALA A 246 -15.73 0.42 19.78
CA ALA A 246 -16.87 0.40 18.85
C ALA A 246 -17.68 -0.92 18.99
N MET A 247 -17.00 -2.07 19.09
CA MET A 247 -17.67 -3.36 19.30
C MET A 247 -18.45 -3.39 20.62
N ARG A 248 -17.89 -2.81 21.69
CA ARG A 248 -18.58 -2.66 22.97
C ARG A 248 -19.80 -1.74 22.84
N ALA A 249 -19.67 -0.59 22.16
CA ALA A 249 -20.76 0.36 21.94
C ALA A 249 -21.87 -0.19 21.03
N LEU A 250 -21.50 -1.08 20.09
CA LEU A 250 -22.46 -1.80 19.24
C LEU A 250 -23.36 -2.70 20.09
N GLY A 251 -22.78 -3.46 21.04
CA GLY A 251 -23.51 -4.22 22.07
C GLY A 251 -24.56 -5.18 21.54
N ARG A 252 -24.45 -5.66 20.29
CA ARG A 252 -25.48 -6.44 19.61
C ARG A 252 -25.26 -7.94 19.80
N PRO A 253 -26.24 -8.68 20.36
CA PRO A 253 -26.13 -10.14 20.46
C PRO A 253 -25.94 -10.79 19.10
N GLY A 254 -25.12 -11.83 19.02
CA GLY A 254 -24.84 -12.56 17.78
C GLY A 254 -23.78 -11.92 16.88
N VAL A 255 -23.35 -10.68 17.16
CA VAL A 255 -22.26 -10.02 16.45
C VAL A 255 -20.91 -10.37 17.08
N ILE A 256 -19.96 -10.77 16.25
CA ILE A 256 -18.57 -11.09 16.64
C ILE A 256 -17.62 -10.19 15.86
N GLY A 257 -16.72 -9.49 16.58
CA GLY A 257 -15.62 -8.80 15.97
C GLY A 257 -14.51 -9.79 15.60
N VAL A 258 -13.83 -9.57 14.47
CA VAL A 258 -12.66 -10.35 14.08
C VAL A 258 -11.55 -9.40 13.70
N TRP A 259 -10.35 -9.62 14.25
CA TRP A 259 -9.17 -8.91 13.82
C TRP A 259 -8.15 -9.89 13.24
N VAL A 260 -7.88 -9.75 11.94
CA VAL A 260 -6.88 -10.53 11.21
C VAL A 260 -5.59 -9.71 11.09
N GLY A 261 -4.54 -10.16 11.73
CA GLY A 261 -3.21 -9.55 11.74
C GLY A 261 -2.55 -9.60 13.10
N GLY A 262 -1.23 -9.64 13.12
CA GLY A 262 -0.37 -9.53 14.29
C GLY A 262 0.14 -8.11 14.52
N GLY A 263 1.02 -7.90 15.48
CA GLY A 263 1.70 -6.62 15.71
C GLY A 263 2.08 -6.38 17.17
N GLU A 264 2.79 -5.30 17.42
CA GLU A 264 3.35 -4.93 18.73
C GLU A 264 2.30 -4.73 19.83
N LEU A 265 1.05 -4.46 19.48
CA LEU A 265 -0.04 -4.29 20.43
C LEU A 265 -0.83 -5.57 20.72
N ALA A 266 -0.46 -6.72 20.14
CA ALA A 266 -1.25 -7.96 20.24
C ALA A 266 -1.58 -8.36 21.67
N GLU A 267 -0.58 -8.40 22.57
CA GLU A 267 -0.79 -8.75 23.98
C GLU A 267 -1.67 -7.74 24.72
N ARG A 268 -1.44 -6.44 24.48
CA ARG A 268 -2.23 -5.37 25.07
C ARG A 268 -3.69 -5.44 24.62
N VAL A 269 -3.91 -5.64 23.33
CA VAL A 269 -5.25 -5.77 22.75
C VAL A 269 -5.95 -7.03 23.30
N GLY A 270 -5.24 -8.16 23.42
CA GLY A 270 -5.77 -9.39 24.01
C GLY A 270 -6.22 -9.21 25.48
N ARG A 271 -5.43 -8.49 26.28
CA ARG A 271 -5.86 -8.12 27.65
C ARG A 271 -7.12 -7.25 27.60
N ARG A 272 -7.15 -6.26 26.73
CA ARG A 272 -8.27 -5.32 26.62
C ARG A 272 -9.57 -5.98 26.16
N VAL A 273 -9.51 -6.98 25.29
CA VAL A 273 -10.67 -7.81 24.90
C VAL A 273 -11.31 -8.45 26.12
N ARG A 274 -10.50 -9.05 27.02
CA ARG A 274 -10.98 -9.70 28.27
C ARG A 274 -11.55 -8.68 29.25
N GLU A 275 -10.87 -7.56 29.46
CA GLU A 275 -11.32 -6.49 30.38
C GLU A 275 -12.66 -5.87 29.95
N LEU A 276 -12.84 -5.66 28.65
CA LEU A 276 -14.09 -5.09 28.12
C LEU A 276 -15.22 -6.11 28.00
N GLY A 277 -14.92 -7.42 28.11
CA GLY A 277 -15.91 -8.49 27.91
C GLY A 277 -16.53 -8.51 26.51
N VAL A 278 -15.81 -8.00 25.51
CA VAL A 278 -16.29 -7.92 24.12
C VAL A 278 -16.04 -9.24 23.37
N ARG A 279 -16.96 -9.61 22.50
CA ARG A 279 -16.80 -10.80 21.64
C ARG A 279 -15.96 -10.46 20.42
N VAL A 280 -14.63 -10.49 20.59
CA VAL A 280 -13.66 -10.24 19.53
C VAL A 280 -12.66 -11.38 19.46
N VAL A 281 -12.48 -11.94 18.25
CA VAL A 281 -11.49 -12.96 17.92
C VAL A 281 -10.27 -12.27 17.34
N LEU A 282 -9.11 -12.49 17.93
CA LEU A 282 -7.80 -12.08 17.40
C LEU A 282 -7.21 -13.25 16.61
N ALA A 283 -7.35 -13.24 15.29
CA ALA A 283 -6.97 -14.36 14.42
C ALA A 283 -5.45 -14.45 14.15
N GLY A 284 -4.67 -13.49 14.69
CA GLY A 284 -3.21 -13.47 14.46
C GLY A 284 -2.84 -13.12 13.03
N GLN A 285 -1.55 -13.21 12.73
CA GLN A 285 -1.03 -13.00 11.39
C GLN A 285 -1.41 -14.19 10.49
N ARG A 286 -1.93 -13.88 9.29
CA ARG A 286 -2.37 -14.90 8.32
C ARG A 286 -1.84 -14.58 6.93
N SER A 287 -1.49 -15.61 6.18
CA SER A 287 -1.12 -15.54 4.75
C SER A 287 -2.32 -15.75 3.81
N ASP A 288 -3.40 -16.31 4.32
CA ASP A 288 -4.64 -16.65 3.59
C ASP A 288 -5.77 -15.61 3.80
N VAL A 289 -5.40 -14.33 3.83
CA VAL A 289 -6.36 -13.22 4.09
C VAL A 289 -7.55 -13.26 3.12
N LEU A 290 -7.29 -13.51 1.84
CA LEU A 290 -8.34 -13.57 0.81
C LEU A 290 -9.33 -14.74 1.02
N ASP A 291 -8.88 -15.83 1.64
CA ASP A 291 -9.73 -17.00 1.90
C ASP A 291 -10.61 -16.79 3.15
N VAL A 292 -10.22 -15.89 4.06
CA VAL A 292 -11.00 -15.60 5.27
C VAL A 292 -11.87 -14.34 5.16
N LEU A 293 -11.62 -13.45 4.22
CA LEU A 293 -12.46 -12.27 3.96
C LEU A 293 -13.94 -12.63 3.75
N PRO A 294 -14.32 -13.71 3.04
CA PRO A 294 -15.73 -14.10 2.87
C PRO A 294 -16.50 -14.35 4.18
N ALA A 295 -15.80 -14.52 5.33
CA ALA A 295 -16.45 -14.65 6.63
C ALA A 295 -17.14 -13.35 7.09
N PHE A 296 -16.70 -12.18 6.59
CA PHE A 296 -17.12 -10.87 7.08
C PHE A 296 -18.44 -10.42 6.47
N ASP A 297 -19.32 -9.90 7.31
CA ASP A 297 -20.57 -9.23 6.90
C ASP A 297 -20.34 -7.73 6.69
N ILE A 298 -19.43 -7.15 7.48
CA ILE A 298 -18.98 -5.76 7.35
C ILE A 298 -17.47 -5.74 7.56
N PHE A 299 -16.77 -5.05 6.67
CA PHE A 299 -15.35 -4.72 6.84
C PHE A 299 -15.21 -3.36 7.52
N VAL A 300 -14.36 -3.29 8.53
CA VAL A 300 -14.09 -2.05 9.27
C VAL A 300 -12.61 -1.69 9.19
N MET A 301 -12.31 -0.41 8.94
CA MET A 301 -10.94 0.13 9.02
C MET A 301 -10.93 1.36 9.94
N PRO A 302 -10.57 1.20 11.23
CA PRO A 302 -10.65 2.27 12.25
C PRO A 302 -9.39 3.14 12.31
N SER A 303 -8.54 3.10 11.32
CA SER A 303 -7.18 3.64 11.32
C SER A 303 -7.11 5.14 11.65
N ARG A 304 -6.03 5.54 12.30
CA ARG A 304 -5.72 6.96 12.62
C ARG A 304 -5.10 7.71 11.45
N TYR A 305 -4.35 7.02 10.63
CA TYR A 305 -3.75 7.52 9.39
C TYR A 305 -3.44 6.33 8.46
N GLU A 306 -3.53 6.56 7.15
CA GLU A 306 -3.29 5.55 6.12
C GLU A 306 -2.58 6.15 4.90
N GLY A 307 -1.94 5.27 4.12
CA GLY A 307 -1.80 5.51 2.68
C GLY A 307 -3.09 5.07 1.99
N LEU A 308 -2.99 4.19 1.01
CA LEU A 308 -4.14 3.47 0.48
C LEU A 308 -4.09 2.03 1.02
N PRO A 309 -4.97 1.65 1.96
CA PRO A 309 -4.91 0.32 2.56
C PRO A 309 -5.42 -0.75 1.58
N THR A 310 -4.55 -1.69 1.19
CA THR A 310 -4.90 -2.83 0.32
C THR A 310 -6.11 -3.60 0.83
N ALA A 311 -6.21 -3.78 2.14
CA ALA A 311 -7.30 -4.53 2.76
C ALA A 311 -8.69 -3.93 2.50
N ILE A 312 -8.82 -2.59 2.36
CA ILE A 312 -10.09 -1.97 1.94
C ILE A 312 -10.38 -2.35 0.49
N VAL A 313 -9.38 -2.26 -0.40
CA VAL A 313 -9.56 -2.62 -1.82
C VAL A 313 -9.93 -4.10 -1.94
N GLU A 314 -9.26 -4.98 -1.20
CA GLU A 314 -9.57 -6.40 -1.14
C GLU A 314 -11.01 -6.67 -0.66
N ALA A 315 -11.45 -6.00 0.42
CA ALA A 315 -12.81 -6.10 0.92
C ALA A 315 -13.85 -5.60 -0.10
N MET A 316 -13.57 -4.48 -0.79
CA MET A 316 -14.45 -3.93 -1.83
C MET A 316 -14.56 -4.86 -3.04
N ILE A 317 -13.43 -5.40 -3.53
CA ILE A 317 -13.44 -6.41 -4.59
C ILE A 317 -14.24 -7.63 -4.14
N CYS A 318 -14.12 -8.02 -2.85
CA CYS A 318 -14.91 -9.08 -2.24
C CYS A 318 -16.40 -8.73 -2.04
N GLY A 319 -16.88 -7.59 -2.47
CA GLY A 319 -18.30 -7.20 -2.31
C GLY A 319 -18.71 -7.09 -0.84
N ILE A 320 -17.77 -6.82 0.06
CA ILE A 320 -18.03 -6.65 1.49
C ILE A 320 -18.29 -5.17 1.77
N PRO A 321 -19.42 -4.81 2.43
CA PRO A 321 -19.69 -3.44 2.82
C PRO A 321 -18.59 -2.88 3.73
N VAL A 322 -18.15 -1.65 3.46
CA VAL A 322 -17.00 -1.03 4.13
C VAL A 322 -17.44 0.14 5.01
N VAL A 323 -16.95 0.16 6.25
CA VAL A 323 -16.97 1.32 7.15
C VAL A 323 -15.52 1.67 7.49
N ALA A 324 -15.09 2.87 7.19
CA ALA A 324 -13.71 3.27 7.43
C ALA A 324 -13.61 4.67 8.05
N THR A 325 -12.45 5.00 8.59
CA THR A 325 -12.15 6.37 9.02
C THR A 325 -11.75 7.23 7.83
N ALA A 326 -12.18 8.50 7.85
CA ALA A 326 -11.88 9.49 6.81
C ALA A 326 -10.44 10.02 6.97
N VAL A 327 -9.45 9.21 6.59
CA VAL A 327 -8.03 9.55 6.72
C VAL A 327 -7.29 9.36 5.41
N ASN A 328 -6.46 10.34 5.04
CA ASN A 328 -5.58 10.33 3.87
C ASN A 328 -6.28 9.80 2.59
N ALA A 329 -5.69 8.79 1.91
CA ALA A 329 -6.22 8.26 0.66
C ALA A 329 -7.40 7.27 0.83
N VAL A 330 -7.87 7.01 2.04
CA VAL A 330 -9.09 6.20 2.24
C VAL A 330 -10.29 6.85 1.55
N SER A 331 -10.40 8.19 1.62
CA SER A 331 -11.46 8.96 0.98
C SER A 331 -11.39 8.94 -0.57
N ASP A 332 -10.30 8.47 -1.15
CA ASP A 332 -10.17 8.32 -2.61
C ASP A 332 -10.97 7.12 -3.14
N ILE A 333 -11.19 6.11 -2.29
CA ILE A 333 -11.86 4.86 -2.65
C ILE A 333 -13.19 4.67 -1.94
N VAL A 334 -13.29 5.04 -0.67
CA VAL A 334 -14.53 4.99 0.09
C VAL A 334 -15.25 6.33 -0.04
N ILE A 335 -16.22 6.39 -0.95
CA ILE A 335 -17.06 7.56 -1.15
C ILE A 335 -18.28 7.44 -0.24
N PRO A 336 -18.51 8.39 0.70
CA PRO A 336 -19.59 8.30 1.67
C PRO A 336 -20.97 8.17 1.02
N GLY A 337 -21.73 7.12 1.39
CA GLY A 337 -23.07 6.86 0.86
C GLY A 337 -23.12 6.28 -0.56
N GLU A 338 -21.98 6.17 -1.24
CA GLU A 338 -21.85 5.58 -2.57
C GLU A 338 -21.13 4.23 -2.53
N THR A 339 -19.88 4.16 -2.02
CA THR A 339 -19.08 2.94 -1.98
C THR A 339 -18.76 2.44 -0.58
N GLY A 340 -19.27 3.13 0.45
CA GLY A 340 -19.08 2.77 1.85
C GLY A 340 -19.47 3.92 2.77
N LEU A 341 -19.12 3.79 4.03
CA LEU A 341 -19.33 4.83 5.03
C LEU A 341 -18.01 5.30 5.60
N LEU A 342 -17.88 6.61 5.78
CA LEU A 342 -16.73 7.24 6.42
C LEU A 342 -17.13 7.91 7.74
N VAL A 343 -16.29 7.73 8.76
CA VAL A 343 -16.42 8.38 10.06
C VAL A 343 -15.10 9.10 10.42
N PRO A 344 -15.12 10.15 11.23
CA PRO A 344 -13.88 10.74 11.73
C PRO A 344 -13.05 9.74 12.54
N PRO A 345 -11.70 9.80 12.49
CA PRO A 345 -10.85 9.00 13.36
C PRO A 345 -11.08 9.36 14.84
N HIS A 346 -10.72 8.46 15.75
CA HIS A 346 -10.94 8.62 17.21
C HIS A 346 -12.41 8.79 17.65
N ARG A 347 -13.35 8.29 16.85
CA ARG A 347 -14.78 8.36 17.14
C ARG A 347 -15.42 6.95 17.09
N PRO A 348 -15.06 6.07 18.04
CA PRO A 348 -15.55 4.68 18.06
C PRO A 348 -17.07 4.57 18.17
N GLU A 349 -17.73 5.56 18.78
CA GLU A 349 -19.18 5.64 18.85
C GLU A 349 -19.83 5.86 17.47
N LEU A 350 -19.21 6.67 16.60
CA LEU A 350 -19.67 6.87 15.22
C LEU A 350 -19.37 5.65 14.36
N LEU A 351 -18.23 4.99 14.61
CA LEU A 351 -17.91 3.72 13.96
C LEU A 351 -18.96 2.65 14.28
N ALA A 352 -19.34 2.51 15.56
CA ALA A 352 -20.40 1.61 16.00
C ALA A 352 -21.76 1.95 15.37
N ALA A 353 -22.10 3.25 15.29
CA ALA A 353 -23.33 3.72 14.67
C ALA A 353 -23.39 3.39 13.17
N ALA A 354 -22.29 3.60 12.43
CA ALA A 354 -22.20 3.26 11.02
C ALA A 354 -22.31 1.74 10.78
N VAL A 355 -21.66 0.93 11.61
CA VAL A 355 -21.80 -0.54 11.56
C VAL A 355 -23.23 -0.95 11.83
N ARG A 356 -23.87 -0.40 12.89
CA ARG A 356 -25.27 -0.69 13.23
C ARG A 356 -26.20 -0.35 12.07
N TYR A 357 -26.02 0.82 11.46
CA TYR A 357 -26.82 1.27 10.32
C TYR A 357 -26.77 0.27 9.16
N LEU A 358 -25.58 -0.24 8.80
CA LEU A 358 -25.46 -1.24 7.73
C LEU A 358 -26.07 -2.59 8.12
N LEU A 359 -25.95 -3.01 9.38
CA LEU A 359 -26.56 -4.25 9.87
C LEU A 359 -28.10 -4.17 9.89
N ASP A 360 -28.65 -2.99 10.15
CA ASP A 360 -30.09 -2.75 10.17
C ASP A 360 -30.68 -2.44 8.78
N SER A 361 -29.81 -2.19 7.79
CA SER A 361 -30.19 -1.82 6.42
C SER A 361 -29.48 -2.69 5.36
N PRO A 362 -29.80 -4.01 5.26
CA PRO A 362 -29.10 -4.92 4.35
C PRO A 362 -29.13 -4.49 2.88
N ALA A 363 -30.23 -3.87 2.43
CA ALA A 363 -30.34 -3.36 1.05
C ALA A 363 -29.35 -2.20 0.78
N VAL A 364 -29.14 -1.32 1.77
CA VAL A 364 -28.12 -0.25 1.66
C VAL A 364 -26.72 -0.86 1.65
N ALA A 365 -26.44 -1.80 2.56
CA ALA A 365 -25.15 -2.48 2.64
C ALA A 365 -24.81 -3.16 1.30
N ALA A 366 -25.75 -3.91 0.71
CA ALA A 366 -25.58 -4.58 -0.57
C ALA A 366 -25.34 -3.57 -1.73
N ARG A 367 -26.09 -2.47 -1.76
CA ARG A 367 -25.92 -1.41 -2.77
C ARG A 367 -24.54 -0.78 -2.69
N LEU A 368 -24.08 -0.41 -1.49
CA LEU A 368 -22.75 0.18 -1.27
C LEU A 368 -21.65 -0.79 -1.66
N ALA A 369 -21.77 -2.07 -1.30
CA ALA A 369 -20.79 -3.11 -1.64
C ALA A 369 -20.71 -3.35 -3.16
N ALA A 370 -21.82 -3.38 -3.86
CA ALA A 370 -21.87 -3.52 -5.32
C ALA A 370 -21.20 -2.32 -6.02
N ALA A 371 -21.52 -1.09 -5.60
CA ALA A 371 -20.89 0.12 -6.14
C ALA A 371 -19.39 0.18 -5.83
N ALA A 372 -18.96 -0.25 -4.64
CA ALA A 372 -17.57 -0.35 -4.24
C ALA A 372 -16.80 -1.34 -5.13
N SER A 373 -17.33 -2.54 -5.33
CA SER A 373 -16.73 -3.55 -6.19
C SER A 373 -16.58 -3.06 -7.63
N ALA A 374 -17.60 -2.44 -8.20
CA ALA A 374 -17.56 -1.87 -9.55
C ALA A 374 -16.49 -0.76 -9.68
N ARG A 375 -16.34 0.08 -8.63
CA ARG A 375 -15.37 1.18 -8.65
C ARG A 375 -13.92 0.70 -8.64
N VAL A 376 -13.58 -0.35 -7.88
CA VAL A 376 -12.20 -0.81 -7.70
C VAL A 376 -11.72 -1.80 -8.75
N ASP A 377 -12.64 -2.41 -9.49
CA ASP A 377 -12.37 -3.51 -10.41
C ASP A 377 -11.36 -3.19 -11.53
N HIS A 378 -11.44 -2.00 -12.12
CA HIS A 378 -10.61 -1.60 -13.26
C HIS A 378 -9.37 -0.78 -12.86
N ARG A 379 -9.33 -0.22 -11.67
CA ARG A 379 -8.28 0.75 -11.26
C ARG A 379 -7.12 0.13 -10.51
N TYR A 380 -7.27 -1.11 -10.02
CA TYR A 380 -6.32 -1.74 -9.10
C TYR A 380 -5.78 -3.07 -9.64
N GLY A 381 -5.69 -3.19 -10.96
CA GLY A 381 -5.14 -4.35 -11.65
C GLY A 381 -3.62 -4.30 -11.81
N ALA A 382 -3.02 -5.46 -12.12
CA ALA A 382 -1.58 -5.56 -12.38
C ALA A 382 -1.17 -4.82 -13.66
N LEU A 383 -2.07 -4.75 -14.67
CA LEU A 383 -1.82 -4.06 -15.94
C LEU A 383 -1.74 -2.55 -15.73
N GLU A 384 -2.67 -1.97 -14.97
CA GLU A 384 -2.67 -0.54 -14.65
C GLU A 384 -1.43 -0.16 -13.83
N LEU A 385 -1.03 -1.02 -12.88
CA LEU A 385 0.21 -0.82 -12.14
C LEU A 385 1.43 -0.87 -13.06
N ARG A 386 1.52 -1.87 -13.96
CA ARG A 386 2.60 -1.98 -14.96
C ARG A 386 2.67 -0.73 -15.83
N THR A 387 1.55 -0.28 -16.38
CA THR A 387 1.45 0.91 -17.23
C THR A 387 1.96 2.16 -16.49
N ALA A 388 1.51 2.37 -15.25
CA ALA A 388 1.92 3.51 -14.45
C ALA A 388 3.42 3.47 -14.09
N LEU A 389 3.95 2.28 -13.78
CA LEU A 389 5.37 2.09 -13.49
C LEU A 389 6.24 2.26 -14.74
N ALA A 390 5.83 1.71 -15.89
CA ALA A 390 6.54 1.87 -17.16
C ALA A 390 6.65 3.35 -17.53
N ALA A 391 5.57 4.11 -17.41
CA ALA A 391 5.56 5.56 -17.64
C ALA A 391 6.47 6.34 -16.66
N ALA A 392 6.61 5.85 -15.43
CA ALA A 392 7.52 6.44 -14.44
C ALA A 392 8.99 6.11 -14.70
N TYR A 393 9.27 4.91 -15.21
CA TYR A 393 10.64 4.43 -15.44
C TYR A 393 11.20 4.92 -16.78
N SER A 394 10.43 4.79 -17.86
CA SER A 394 10.80 5.22 -19.20
C SER A 394 9.56 5.61 -20.02
N PRO A 395 9.29 6.92 -20.17
CA PRO A 395 8.17 7.37 -21.00
C PRO A 395 8.22 6.86 -22.44
N ALA A 396 9.42 6.70 -22.99
CA ALA A 396 9.61 6.21 -24.36
C ALA A 396 9.16 4.75 -24.53
N ILE A 397 9.52 3.87 -23.58
CA ILE A 397 9.10 2.46 -23.59
C ILE A 397 7.58 2.36 -23.34
N ALA A 398 7.05 3.15 -22.40
CA ALA A 398 5.62 3.17 -22.13
C ALA A 398 4.80 3.57 -23.38
N ALA A 399 5.26 4.55 -24.15
CA ALA A 399 4.61 4.96 -25.38
C ALA A 399 4.65 3.85 -26.45
N ALA A 400 5.74 3.10 -26.53
CA ALA A 400 5.87 1.98 -27.48
C ALA A 400 5.00 0.76 -27.11
N GLU A 401 4.91 0.44 -25.81
CA GLU A 401 4.07 -0.68 -25.31
C GLU A 401 2.55 -0.36 -25.39
N LEU A 402 2.17 0.91 -25.30
CA LEU A 402 0.78 1.38 -25.34
C LEU A 402 0.29 1.76 -26.75
N SER A 403 1.18 1.81 -27.73
CA SER A 403 0.76 1.97 -29.14
C SER A 403 -0.10 0.78 -29.53
N PRO A 404 -1.35 0.98 -30.01
CA PRO A 404 -2.14 -0.12 -30.51
C PRO A 404 -1.33 -0.81 -31.60
N VAL A 405 -1.16 -2.12 -31.49
CA VAL A 405 -0.71 -2.94 -32.61
C VAL A 405 -1.67 -2.61 -33.75
N THR A 406 -1.19 -1.90 -34.75
CA THR A 406 -1.90 -1.74 -35.99
C THR A 406 -2.08 -3.17 -36.54
N VAL A 407 -3.25 -3.75 -36.32
CA VAL A 407 -3.67 -4.94 -37.01
C VAL A 407 -3.87 -4.48 -38.45
N ASP A 408 -2.95 -4.87 -39.32
CA ASP A 408 -3.10 -4.68 -40.75
C ASP A 408 -4.46 -5.26 -41.15
N PRO A 409 -5.32 -4.51 -41.80
CA PRO A 409 -6.60 -5.02 -42.23
C PRO A 409 -6.35 -5.88 -43.50
N TRP A 410 -6.34 -7.17 -43.32
CA TRP A 410 -6.58 -8.14 -44.40
C TRP A 410 -7.80 -8.98 -44.12
#